data_fecfb30d5d8128fbebf6aa97adc5ea91
#
_entry.id   fecfb30d5d8128fbebf6aa97adc5ea91
#
_cell.length_a   1.000
_cell.length_b   1.000
_cell.length_c   1.000
_cell.angle_alpha   90.00
_cell.angle_beta   90.00
_cell.angle_gamma   90.00
#
_symmetry.space_group_name_H-M   'P 1'
#
loop_
_entity.id
_entity.type
_entity.pdbx_description
1 polymer ?
#
loop_
_entity_poly.entity_id
_entity_poly.type
_entity_poly.pdbx_seq_one_letter_code
_entity_poly.pdbx_strand_id
1 'polypeptide(L)'
;GIIVYFAVARRHSAALPIAVAFAAGWVPWLFFSERTTFSFYSVVFIPYTVMALALTLYLANQNLQSDKPIAWRWPTLGFVIACAILTAFFYPILTGHSISYELWHLRMWLPTWV
;
A
#
# COMPACT_ATOMS: atom_id res chain seq x y z
N GLY A 1 6.15 0.00 9.04
CA GLY A 1 7.52 0.26 9.47
C GLY A 1 7.95 1.71 9.31
N ILE A 2 8.18 2.20 8.08
CA ILE A 2 8.78 3.52 7.80
C ILE A 2 7.98 4.69 8.38
N ILE A 3 6.66 4.71 8.20
CA ILE A 3 5.81 5.80 8.72
C ILE A 3 5.85 5.87 10.24
N VAL A 4 5.93 4.73 10.93
CA VAL A 4 6.06 4.66 12.39
C VAL A 4 7.40 5.23 12.84
N TYR A 5 8.48 4.94 12.11
CA TYR A 5 9.79 5.53 12.37
C TYR A 5 9.75 7.08 12.26
N PHE A 6 9.15 7.63 11.21
CA PHE A 6 9.01 9.09 11.06
C PHE A 6 8.07 9.69 12.12
N ALA A 7 7.02 8.98 12.53
CA ALA A 7 6.11 9.45 13.56
C ALA A 7 6.79 9.51 14.95
N VAL A 8 7.53 8.46 15.34
CA VAL A 8 8.08 8.30 16.69
C VAL A 8 9.48 8.89 16.78
N ALA A 9 10.41 8.45 15.92
CA ALA A 9 11.84 8.82 16.04
C ALA A 9 12.12 10.24 15.50
N ARG A 10 11.47 10.62 14.40
CA ARG A 10 11.65 11.96 13.78
C ARG A 10 10.60 12.97 14.20
N ARG A 11 9.57 12.57 14.95
CA ARG A 11 8.47 13.43 15.42
C ARG A 11 7.87 14.30 14.31
N HIS A 12 7.77 13.75 13.10
CA HIS A 12 7.23 14.46 11.96
C HIS A 12 5.73 14.69 12.14
N SER A 13 5.28 15.95 12.14
CA SER A 13 3.91 16.33 12.49
C SER A 13 2.82 15.64 11.66
N ALA A 14 3.08 15.41 10.37
CA ALA A 14 2.14 14.73 9.49
C ALA A 14 2.18 13.18 9.60
N ALA A 15 3.27 12.59 10.09
CA ALA A 15 3.41 11.13 10.19
C ALA A 15 2.61 10.55 11.36
N LEU A 16 2.51 11.29 12.47
CA LEU A 16 1.82 10.84 13.67
C LEU A 16 0.31 10.59 13.43
N PRO A 17 -0.49 11.55 12.92
CA PRO A 17 -1.91 11.33 12.68
C PRO A 17 -2.17 10.20 11.68
N ILE A 18 -1.34 10.05 10.63
CA ILE A 18 -1.46 8.96 9.66
C ILE A 18 -1.20 7.61 10.34
N ALA A 19 -0.15 7.50 11.16
CA ALA A 19 0.17 6.27 11.89
C ALA A 19 -0.93 5.90 12.89
N VAL A 20 -1.47 6.86 13.62
CA VAL A 20 -2.57 6.66 14.58
C VAL A 20 -3.84 6.22 13.87
N ALA A 21 -4.22 6.88 12.79
CA ALA A 21 -5.41 6.54 12.02
C ALA A 21 -5.30 5.15 11.38
N PHE A 22 -4.13 4.79 10.83
CA PHE A 22 -3.87 3.44 10.32
C PHE A 22 -3.96 2.41 11.45
N ALA A 23 -3.34 2.67 12.61
CA ALA A 23 -3.38 1.78 13.76
C ALA A 23 -4.80 1.60 14.29
N ALA A 24 -5.57 2.68 14.39
CA ALA A 24 -6.96 2.63 14.83
C ALA A 24 -7.84 1.76 13.92
N GLY A 25 -7.57 1.76 12.62
CA GLY A 25 -8.28 0.89 11.68
C GLY A 25 -7.82 -0.57 11.71
N TRP A 26 -6.56 -0.83 12.04
CA TRP A 26 -5.95 -2.15 11.91
C TRP A 26 -5.82 -2.91 13.24
N VAL A 27 -5.44 -2.23 14.34
CA VAL A 27 -5.16 -2.86 15.65
C VAL A 27 -6.35 -3.61 16.23
N PRO A 28 -7.63 -3.13 16.12
CA PRO A 28 -8.77 -3.89 16.62
C PRO A 28 -8.88 -5.31 16.06
N TRP A 29 -8.44 -5.52 14.81
CA TRP A 29 -8.49 -6.84 14.16
C TRP A 29 -7.55 -7.87 14.77
N LEU A 30 -6.51 -7.44 15.46
CA LEU A 30 -5.61 -8.35 16.20
C LEU A 30 -6.31 -9.03 17.38
N PHE A 31 -7.33 -8.38 17.95
CA PHE A 31 -8.10 -8.93 19.06
C PHE A 31 -9.25 -9.84 18.60
N PHE A 32 -9.61 -9.78 17.32
CA PHE A 32 -10.71 -10.55 16.74
C PHE A 32 -10.21 -11.51 15.65
N SER A 33 -9.02 -12.09 15.83
CA SER A 33 -8.39 -13.02 14.87
C SER A 33 -9.20 -14.27 14.57
N GLU A 34 -10.08 -14.67 15.48
CA GLU A 34 -11.01 -15.82 15.31
C GLU A 34 -12.15 -15.56 14.30
N ARG A 35 -12.37 -14.30 13.91
CA ARG A 35 -13.45 -13.95 12.96
C ARG A 35 -12.93 -13.95 11.54
N THR A 36 -13.76 -14.40 10.61
CA THR A 36 -13.50 -14.30 9.18
C THR A 36 -13.31 -12.83 8.78
N THR A 37 -12.06 -12.47 8.46
CA THR A 37 -11.74 -11.12 7.97
C THR A 37 -11.92 -11.06 6.48
N PHE A 38 -12.90 -10.28 6.03
CA PHE A 38 -13.12 -10.04 4.61
C PHE A 38 -12.28 -8.86 4.13
N SER A 39 -11.78 -8.95 2.91
CA SER A 39 -10.93 -7.90 2.30
C SER A 39 -11.59 -6.52 2.23
N PHE A 40 -12.92 -6.44 2.21
CA PHE A 40 -13.63 -5.15 2.19
C PHE A 40 -13.45 -4.32 3.48
N TYR A 41 -13.09 -4.92 4.62
CA TYR A 41 -12.75 -4.17 5.83
C TYR A 41 -11.48 -3.31 5.63
N SER A 42 -10.63 -3.66 4.67
CA SER A 42 -9.43 -2.88 4.36
C SER A 42 -9.75 -1.47 3.82
N VAL A 43 -10.95 -1.24 3.31
CA VAL A 43 -11.40 0.07 2.80
C VAL A 43 -11.22 1.17 3.85
N VAL A 44 -11.39 0.85 5.13
CA VAL A 44 -11.25 1.82 6.23
C VAL A 44 -9.82 2.36 6.34
N PHE A 45 -8.79 1.54 6.13
CA PHE A 45 -7.39 1.96 6.29
C PHE A 45 -6.64 2.19 4.98
N ILE A 46 -7.23 1.85 3.82
CA ILE A 46 -6.63 2.12 2.50
C ILE A 46 -6.25 3.61 2.33
N PRO A 47 -7.11 4.60 2.63
CA PRO A 47 -6.74 6.01 2.50
C PRO A 47 -5.50 6.38 3.30
N TYR A 48 -5.39 5.89 4.52
CA TYR A 48 -4.23 6.15 5.39
C TYR A 48 -2.96 5.43 4.89
N THR A 49 -3.12 4.27 4.26
CA THR A 49 -2.01 3.57 3.61
C THR A 49 -1.47 4.38 2.43
N VAL A 50 -2.36 4.93 1.60
CA VAL A 50 -1.98 5.79 0.48
C VAL A 50 -1.31 7.09 0.96
N MET A 51 -1.85 7.72 2.00
CA MET A 51 -1.24 8.90 2.62
C MET A 51 0.14 8.59 3.21
N ALA A 52 0.28 7.45 3.88
CA ALA A 52 1.56 6.99 4.42
C ALA A 52 2.60 6.77 3.32
N LEU A 53 2.20 6.18 2.21
CA LEU A 53 3.05 5.97 1.04
C LEU A 53 3.47 7.31 0.43
N ALA A 54 2.52 8.21 0.18
CA ALA A 54 2.78 9.53 -0.39
C ALA A 54 3.75 10.34 0.49
N LEU A 55 3.53 10.33 1.82
CA LEU A 55 4.42 11.00 2.76
C LEU A 55 5.81 10.37 2.78
N THR A 56 5.90 9.05 2.72
CA THR A 56 7.19 8.33 2.67
C THR A 56 7.98 8.71 1.42
N LEU A 57 7.34 8.73 0.26
CA LEU A 57 7.95 9.13 -1.00
C LEU A 57 8.39 10.61 -0.97
N TYR A 58 7.57 11.48 -0.41
CA TYR A 58 7.89 12.90 -0.24
C TYR A 58 9.11 13.11 0.65
N LEU A 59 9.15 12.50 1.84
CA LEU A 59 10.26 12.61 2.79
C LEU A 59 11.55 11.98 2.25
N ALA A 60 11.43 10.87 1.54
CA ALA A 60 12.56 10.27 0.86
C ALA A 60 13.12 11.21 -0.21
N ASN A 61 12.26 11.86 -0.99
CA ASN A 61 12.68 12.85 -1.99
C ASN A 61 13.40 14.04 -1.35
N GLN A 62 12.90 14.58 -0.24
CA GLN A 62 13.54 15.69 0.46
C GLN A 62 14.97 15.35 0.95
N ASN A 63 15.16 14.16 1.51
CA ASN A 63 16.45 13.74 2.04
C ASN A 63 17.52 13.52 0.93
N LEU A 64 17.10 13.25 -0.30
CA LEU A 64 17.97 12.96 -1.44
C LEU A 64 18.19 14.17 -2.36
N GLN A 65 17.52 15.29 -2.07
CA GLN A 65 17.54 16.49 -2.91
C GLN A 65 18.87 17.28 -2.84
N SER A 66 19.83 16.83 -2.00
CA SER A 66 21.05 17.57 -1.76
C SER A 66 21.97 17.70 -2.99
N ASP A 67 22.05 16.68 -3.89
CA ASP A 67 23.00 16.76 -5.02
C ASP A 67 22.58 16.13 -6.36
N LYS A 68 21.49 15.36 -6.44
CA LYS A 68 21.07 14.68 -7.68
C LYS A 68 19.55 14.61 -7.87
N PRO A 69 18.90 15.65 -8.37
CA PRO A 69 17.43 15.70 -8.50
C PRO A 69 16.86 14.67 -9.50
N ILE A 70 17.66 14.14 -10.41
CA ILE A 70 17.24 13.19 -11.45
C ILE A 70 17.22 11.75 -10.94
N ALA A 71 18.16 11.35 -10.08
CA ALA A 71 18.31 9.94 -9.65
C ALA A 71 17.08 9.41 -8.87
N TRP A 72 16.33 10.27 -8.22
CA TRP A 72 15.16 9.91 -7.41
C TRP A 72 13.87 9.76 -8.21
N ARG A 73 13.77 10.39 -9.37
CA ARG A 73 12.60 10.25 -10.25
C ARG A 73 12.40 8.81 -10.73
N TRP A 74 13.48 8.07 -10.93
CA TRP A 74 13.43 6.71 -11.45
C TRP A 74 12.77 5.70 -10.49
N PRO A 75 13.12 5.63 -9.18
CA PRO A 75 12.42 4.74 -8.25
C PRO A 75 10.92 5.06 -8.12
N THR A 76 10.56 6.34 -8.05
CA THR A 76 9.15 6.75 -7.97
C THR A 76 8.40 6.38 -9.24
N LEU A 77 9.00 6.67 -10.41
CA LEU A 77 8.40 6.29 -11.70
C LEU A 77 8.29 4.77 -11.83
N GLY A 78 9.32 4.03 -11.45
CA GLY A 78 9.31 2.56 -11.43
C GLY A 78 8.20 2.01 -10.55
N PHE A 79 7.99 2.59 -9.37
CA PHE A 79 6.89 2.21 -8.48
C PHE A 79 5.52 2.47 -9.12
N VAL A 80 5.31 3.65 -9.72
CA VAL A 80 4.05 4.00 -10.40
C VAL A 80 3.78 3.05 -11.57
N ILE A 81 4.81 2.76 -12.38
CA ILE A 81 4.70 1.82 -13.51
C ILE A 81 4.36 0.43 -12.99
N ALA A 82 5.01 -0.05 -11.94
CA ALA A 82 4.72 -1.35 -11.34
C ALA A 82 3.25 -1.43 -10.85
N CYS A 83 2.76 -0.39 -10.17
CA CYS A 83 1.36 -0.30 -9.77
C CYS A 83 0.41 -0.32 -10.98
N ALA A 84 0.72 0.39 -12.05
CA ALA A 84 -0.09 0.41 -13.27
C ALA A 84 -0.13 -0.98 -13.94
N ILE A 85 1.01 -1.67 -14.03
CA ILE A 85 1.11 -3.02 -14.59
C ILE A 85 0.29 -4.00 -13.74
N LEU A 86 0.43 -3.98 -12.42
CA LEU A 86 -0.33 -4.85 -11.51
C LEU A 86 -1.83 -4.57 -11.61
N THR A 87 -2.24 -3.32 -11.68
CA THR A 87 -3.64 -2.95 -11.86
C THR A 87 -4.19 -3.49 -13.18
N ALA A 88 -3.46 -3.32 -14.28
CA ALA A 88 -3.85 -3.85 -15.58
C ALA A 88 -3.91 -5.40 -15.58
N PHE A 89 -2.97 -6.05 -14.91
CA PHE A 89 -2.92 -7.51 -14.79
C PHE A 89 -4.14 -8.06 -14.03
N PHE A 90 -4.51 -7.44 -12.91
CA PHE A 90 -5.65 -7.86 -12.09
C PHE A 90 -6.99 -7.26 -12.53
N TYR A 91 -6.98 -6.31 -13.47
CA TYR A 91 -8.17 -5.60 -13.93
C TYR A 91 -9.35 -6.51 -14.30
N PRO A 92 -9.18 -7.61 -15.04
CA PRO A 92 -10.31 -8.49 -15.39
C PRO A 92 -10.99 -9.13 -14.17
N ILE A 93 -10.21 -9.47 -13.13
CA ILE A 93 -10.78 -10.02 -11.87
C ILE A 93 -11.50 -8.92 -11.10
N LEU A 94 -10.91 -7.73 -11.00
CA LEU A 94 -11.49 -6.59 -10.27
C LEU A 94 -12.81 -6.11 -10.88
N THR A 95 -12.96 -6.26 -12.19
CA THR A 95 -14.17 -5.83 -12.93
C THR A 95 -15.18 -6.95 -13.19
N GLY A 96 -14.88 -8.18 -12.75
CA GLY A 96 -15.75 -9.34 -12.96
C GLY A 96 -15.85 -9.78 -14.43
N HIS A 97 -14.86 -9.47 -15.26
CA HIS A 97 -14.82 -9.92 -16.65
C HIS A 97 -14.65 -11.44 -16.73
N SER A 98 -15.39 -12.09 -17.61
CA SER A 98 -15.21 -13.52 -17.88
C SER A 98 -13.86 -13.78 -18.54
N ILE A 99 -13.01 -14.54 -17.88
CA ILE A 99 -11.69 -14.96 -18.37
C ILE A 99 -11.61 -16.48 -18.39
N SER A 100 -10.72 -17.04 -19.21
CA SER A 100 -10.48 -18.48 -19.22
C SER A 100 -9.90 -18.95 -17.88
N TYR A 101 -10.13 -20.21 -17.51
CA TYR A 101 -9.64 -20.79 -16.26
C TYR A 101 -8.12 -20.65 -16.11
N GLU A 102 -7.36 -20.85 -17.19
CA GLU A 102 -5.90 -20.71 -17.18
C GLU A 102 -5.45 -19.29 -16.83
N LEU A 103 -6.11 -18.27 -17.42
CA LEU A 103 -5.84 -16.87 -17.13
C LEU A 103 -6.26 -16.47 -15.73
N TRP A 104 -7.30 -17.09 -15.20
CA TRP A 104 -7.72 -16.90 -13.82
C TRP A 104 -6.72 -17.52 -12.85
N HIS A 105 -6.33 -18.78 -13.06
CA HIS A 105 -5.36 -19.52 -12.24
C HIS A 105 -3.99 -18.83 -12.18
N LEU A 106 -3.52 -18.24 -13.30
CA LEU A 106 -2.28 -17.46 -13.36
C LEU A 106 -2.29 -16.25 -12.39
N ARG A 107 -3.47 -15.75 -12.03
CA ARG A 107 -3.65 -14.60 -11.13
C ARG A 107 -3.89 -15.01 -9.68
N MET A 108 -4.10 -16.29 -9.42
CA MET A 108 -4.25 -16.84 -8.07
C MET A 108 -2.88 -17.26 -7.53
N TRP A 109 -2.17 -16.31 -6.94
CA TRP A 109 -0.79 -16.50 -6.47
C TRP A 109 -0.68 -17.26 -5.16
N LEU A 110 -1.75 -17.31 -4.38
CA LEU A 110 -1.77 -18.03 -3.11
C LEU A 110 -2.75 -19.21 -3.19
N PRO A 111 -2.35 -20.41 -2.73
CA PRO A 111 -3.23 -21.58 -2.70
C PRO A 111 -4.51 -21.38 -1.88
N THR A 112 -4.48 -20.42 -0.94
CA THR A 112 -5.62 -20.07 -0.08
C THR A 112 -6.65 -19.16 -0.76
N TRP A 113 -6.40 -18.72 -2.00
CA TRP A 113 -7.32 -17.89 -2.77
C TRP A 113 -8.27 -18.72 -3.64
N VAL A 114 -8.11 -20.04 -3.65
CA VAL A 114 -8.91 -21.00 -4.44
C VAL A 114 -9.75 -21.86 -3.52
#